data_a4acdde11cfd5719ae485fa9e90fcac3
#
_entry.id   a4acdde11cfd5719ae485fa9e90fcac3
#
_cell.length_a   1.000
_cell.length_b   1.000
_cell.length_c   1.000
_cell.angle_alpha   90.00
_cell.angle_beta   90.00
_cell.angle_gamma   90.00
#
_symmetry.space_group_name_H-M   'P 1'
#
loop_
_entity.id
_entity.type
_entity.pdbx_description
1 polymer ?
#
loop_
_entity_poly.entity_id
_entity_poly.type
_entity_poly.pdbx_seq_one_letter_code
_entity_poly.pdbx_strand_id
1 'polypeptide(L)'
;MSQRPASPSTDGRINLEQQRKRAKELLQRLKHGTAPTELALLASPHPTLSDAQWLIARQLGFSSWPKLKAHVDAVDFAANHPGFEASDEARTTHWRCGNDIAHSLGVAGFKGRFRMLSDPLCMGPVQALPGEAYRAMRARFIGQAFTLDVADAARRLDDEYSHLEELGSADHSVLWCEADAYDQLFLIRALAGLQHTPARLELIAVDRIPGVQRFIGIGQLAPQVLAWLWPQRRPVDEPMRQLARQAWAAYCDSSPVALAQLARNPHPALPLLAPALRRQLQELPGARDGLSLTERLALQYLAEVGPTPFARVFAELMAKREPLPYLGDMMFHALMRPLIDGASPLLTESDSHLPWPGRTLALTPLGHRVLSGSEYWPDHASHERWVGGVQIAPGQPHWTINDKGVPAWRT
;
A
#
# COMPACT_ATOMS: atom_id res chain seq x y z
N MET A 1 8.61 36.61 -11.77
CA MET A 1 7.66 35.51 -11.58
C MET A 1 8.46 34.21 -11.45
N SER A 2 8.65 33.72 -10.23
CA SER A 2 9.38 32.48 -9.96
C SER A 2 8.48 31.31 -10.37
N GLN A 3 8.77 30.66 -11.49
CA GLN A 3 8.14 29.40 -11.84
C GLN A 3 8.56 28.35 -10.83
N ARG A 4 7.59 27.82 -10.06
CA ARG A 4 7.82 26.63 -9.22
C ARG A 4 8.40 25.53 -10.10
N PRO A 5 9.45 24.80 -9.65
CA PRO A 5 9.91 23.65 -10.37
C PRO A 5 8.74 22.69 -10.54
N ALA A 6 8.51 22.22 -11.76
CA ALA A 6 7.43 21.28 -12.04
C ALA A 6 7.62 20.05 -11.13
N SER A 7 6.57 19.69 -10.40
CA SER A 7 6.58 18.50 -9.55
C SER A 7 6.91 17.27 -10.40
N PRO A 8 7.67 16.31 -9.86
CA PRO A 8 7.92 15.05 -10.55
C PRO A 8 6.58 14.39 -10.89
N SER A 9 6.55 13.68 -12.03
CA SER A 9 5.38 12.90 -12.43
C SER A 9 5.02 11.87 -11.34
N THR A 10 3.76 11.81 -10.96
CA THR A 10 3.26 10.81 -10.00
C THR A 10 2.75 9.56 -10.70
N ASP A 11 2.46 9.63 -12.00
CA ASP A 11 1.87 8.58 -12.82
C ASP A 11 2.88 7.73 -13.61
N GLY A 12 4.18 7.95 -13.39
CA GLY A 12 5.28 7.21 -14.04
C GLY A 12 5.63 7.67 -15.44
N ARG A 13 4.89 8.61 -16.02
CA ARG A 13 5.28 9.21 -17.32
C ARG A 13 6.37 10.24 -17.14
N ILE A 14 7.41 10.11 -17.94
CA ILE A 14 8.53 11.06 -17.94
C ILE A 14 8.53 11.83 -19.25
N ASN A 15 8.30 13.14 -19.17
CA ASN A 15 8.42 14.02 -20.34
C ASN A 15 9.89 14.36 -20.58
N LEU A 16 10.49 13.73 -21.59
CA LEU A 16 11.92 13.88 -21.91
C LEU A 16 12.30 15.33 -22.27
N GLU A 17 11.45 16.08 -22.96
CA GLU A 17 11.69 17.49 -23.28
C GLU A 17 11.75 18.37 -22.02
N GLN A 18 10.86 18.11 -21.09
CA GLN A 18 10.89 18.79 -19.79
C GLN A 18 12.18 18.48 -19.04
N GLN A 19 12.64 17.22 -19.03
CA GLN A 19 13.89 16.85 -18.38
C GLN A 19 15.11 17.49 -19.07
N ARG A 20 15.09 17.64 -20.41
CA ARG A 20 16.12 18.41 -21.14
C ARG A 20 16.17 19.88 -20.71
N LYS A 21 15.01 20.52 -20.51
CA LYS A 21 14.94 21.89 -19.97
C LYS A 21 15.51 21.97 -18.57
N ARG A 22 15.08 21.07 -17.67
CA ARG A 22 15.62 20.98 -16.30
C ARG A 22 17.14 20.80 -16.28
N ALA A 23 17.69 19.96 -17.16
CA ALA A 23 19.14 19.77 -17.24
C ALA A 23 19.87 21.07 -17.65
N LYS A 24 19.32 21.84 -18.60
CA LYS A 24 19.89 23.15 -18.98
C LYS A 24 19.81 24.18 -17.83
N GLU A 25 18.68 24.24 -17.12
CA GLU A 25 18.49 25.10 -15.95
C GLU A 25 19.45 24.70 -14.80
N LEU A 26 19.60 23.41 -14.53
CA LEU A 26 20.54 22.91 -13.55
C LEU A 26 21.98 23.27 -13.92
N LEU A 27 22.37 23.11 -15.19
CA LEU A 27 23.70 23.52 -15.66
C LEU A 27 23.98 25.01 -15.38
N GLN A 28 23.00 25.89 -15.62
CA GLN A 28 23.15 27.32 -15.30
C GLN A 28 23.35 27.52 -13.80
N ARG A 29 22.57 26.86 -12.96
CA ARG A 29 22.72 26.93 -11.50
C ARG A 29 24.07 26.41 -11.01
N LEU A 30 24.54 25.31 -11.57
CA LEU A 30 25.86 24.73 -11.28
C LEU A 30 27.00 25.75 -11.63
N LYS A 31 26.92 26.36 -12.81
CA LYS A 31 27.90 27.38 -13.27
C LYS A 31 27.88 28.65 -12.42
N HIS A 32 26.74 29.04 -11.87
CA HIS A 32 26.60 30.20 -10.99
C HIS A 32 26.83 29.89 -9.50
N GLY A 33 27.20 28.65 -9.14
CA GLY A 33 27.44 28.25 -7.75
C GLY A 33 26.17 28.17 -6.88
N THR A 34 24.96 28.22 -7.48
CA THR A 34 23.69 28.20 -6.74
C THR A 34 23.12 26.78 -6.55
N ALA A 35 23.89 25.74 -6.86
CA ALA A 35 23.55 24.33 -6.64
C ALA A 35 24.77 23.58 -6.05
N PRO A 36 25.23 23.95 -4.83
CA PRO A 36 26.47 23.39 -4.26
C PRO A 36 26.35 21.90 -3.93
N THR A 37 25.19 21.44 -3.51
CA THR A 37 24.95 20.02 -3.20
C THR A 37 25.08 19.14 -4.44
N GLU A 38 24.51 19.57 -5.55
CA GLU A 38 24.59 18.86 -6.83
C GLU A 38 26.02 18.95 -7.40
N LEU A 39 26.70 20.09 -7.24
CA LEU A 39 28.08 20.26 -7.69
C LEU A 39 29.04 19.32 -6.94
N ALA A 40 28.82 19.10 -5.66
CA ALA A 40 29.62 18.18 -4.85
C ALA A 40 29.53 16.70 -5.28
N LEU A 41 28.52 16.35 -6.06
CA LEU A 41 28.36 15.00 -6.62
C LEU A 41 29.13 14.79 -7.93
N LEU A 42 29.72 15.85 -8.50
CA LEU A 42 30.46 15.81 -9.74
C LEU A 42 31.95 15.62 -9.50
N ALA A 43 32.61 14.89 -10.39
CA ALA A 43 34.05 14.69 -10.35
C ALA A 43 34.87 15.93 -10.81
N SER A 44 34.22 16.90 -11.47
CA SER A 44 34.87 18.09 -12.01
C SER A 44 34.20 19.38 -11.49
N PRO A 45 34.99 20.41 -11.13
CA PRO A 45 34.46 21.72 -10.77
C PRO A 45 33.86 22.49 -11.97
N HIS A 46 34.07 22.02 -13.20
CA HIS A 46 33.58 22.63 -14.43
C HIS A 46 32.41 21.80 -15.02
N PRO A 47 31.15 22.04 -14.59
CA PRO A 47 30.02 21.24 -14.96
C PRO A 47 29.68 21.42 -16.45
N THR A 48 29.39 20.29 -17.12
CA THR A 48 28.92 20.21 -18.49
C THR A 48 27.41 19.87 -18.56
N LEU A 49 26.82 19.96 -19.77
CA LEU A 49 25.43 19.53 -19.95
C LEU A 49 25.28 18.02 -19.68
N SER A 50 26.28 17.22 -19.99
CA SER A 50 26.26 15.78 -19.69
C SER A 50 26.20 15.51 -18.19
N ASP A 51 26.93 16.29 -17.38
CA ASP A 51 26.90 16.20 -15.92
C ASP A 51 25.51 16.56 -15.37
N ALA A 52 24.93 17.66 -15.85
CA ALA A 52 23.58 18.06 -15.47
C ALA A 52 22.52 17.01 -15.90
N GLN A 53 22.65 16.44 -17.09
CA GLN A 53 21.80 15.33 -17.55
C GLN A 53 21.97 14.09 -16.68
N TRP A 54 23.19 13.74 -16.31
CA TRP A 54 23.45 12.62 -15.39
C TRP A 54 22.79 12.84 -14.02
N LEU A 55 22.93 14.06 -13.45
CA LEU A 55 22.27 14.41 -12.19
C LEU A 55 20.74 14.28 -12.25
N ILE A 56 20.11 14.79 -13.32
CA ILE A 56 18.67 14.66 -13.53
C ILE A 56 18.27 13.18 -13.67
N ALA A 57 19.03 12.38 -14.41
CA ALA A 57 18.76 10.95 -14.56
C ALA A 57 18.85 10.24 -13.18
N ARG A 58 19.85 10.56 -12.36
CA ARG A 58 20.00 10.01 -11.01
C ARG A 58 18.85 10.41 -10.09
N GLN A 59 18.37 11.64 -10.15
CA GLN A 59 17.20 12.10 -9.38
C GLN A 59 15.92 11.32 -9.73
N LEU A 60 15.81 10.84 -10.97
CA LEU A 60 14.71 10.03 -11.46
C LEU A 60 14.93 8.51 -11.28
N GLY A 61 16.01 8.09 -10.61
CA GLY A 61 16.30 6.69 -10.33
C GLY A 61 17.07 5.95 -11.41
N PHE A 62 17.59 6.65 -12.43
CA PHE A 62 18.38 6.03 -13.52
C PHE A 62 19.87 6.21 -13.31
N SER A 63 20.67 5.22 -13.72
CA SER A 63 22.12 5.29 -13.59
C SER A 63 22.76 6.24 -14.62
N SER A 64 22.06 6.58 -15.71
CA SER A 64 22.54 7.47 -16.77
C SER A 64 21.41 8.07 -17.60
N TRP A 65 21.69 9.17 -18.31
CA TRP A 65 20.75 9.79 -19.25
C TRP A 65 20.32 8.88 -20.41
N PRO A 66 21.21 8.09 -21.04
CA PRO A 66 20.78 7.11 -22.04
C PRO A 66 19.79 6.08 -21.50
N LYS A 67 19.93 5.62 -20.24
CA LYS A 67 18.99 4.69 -19.62
C LYS A 67 17.63 5.35 -19.32
N LEU A 68 17.62 6.60 -18.89
CA LEU A 68 16.39 7.38 -18.78
C LEU A 68 15.67 7.46 -20.13
N LYS A 69 16.40 7.83 -21.19
CA LYS A 69 15.83 7.90 -22.54
C LYS A 69 15.29 6.55 -23.01
N ALA A 70 16.04 5.48 -22.84
CA ALA A 70 15.60 4.13 -23.21
C ALA A 70 14.32 3.69 -22.47
N HIS A 71 14.16 4.09 -21.20
CA HIS A 71 12.93 3.83 -20.45
C HIS A 71 11.73 4.60 -21.05
N VAL A 72 11.89 5.90 -21.34
CA VAL A 72 10.82 6.70 -21.98
C VAL A 72 10.43 6.09 -23.31
N ASP A 73 11.42 5.78 -24.16
CA ASP A 73 11.19 5.16 -25.48
C ASP A 73 10.47 3.79 -25.32
N ALA A 74 10.80 3.00 -24.29
CA ALA A 74 10.15 1.70 -24.02
C ALA A 74 8.69 1.84 -23.55
N VAL A 75 8.39 2.83 -22.70
CA VAL A 75 7.01 3.13 -22.26
C VAL A 75 6.17 3.61 -23.45
N ASP A 76 6.70 4.51 -24.27
CA ASP A 76 6.01 5.01 -25.46
C ASP A 76 5.83 3.89 -26.51
N PHE A 77 6.82 3.02 -26.69
CA PHE A 77 6.69 1.85 -27.55
C PHE A 77 5.63 0.88 -27.07
N ALA A 78 5.61 0.54 -25.79
CA ALA A 78 4.59 -0.35 -25.19
C ALA A 78 3.17 0.22 -25.35
N ALA A 79 3.01 1.53 -25.25
CA ALA A 79 1.74 2.21 -25.45
C ALA A 79 1.22 2.11 -26.90
N ASN A 80 2.13 2.22 -27.88
CA ASN A 80 1.79 2.22 -29.30
C ASN A 80 1.79 0.80 -29.93
N HIS A 81 2.44 -0.15 -29.26
CA HIS A 81 2.57 -1.54 -29.73
C HIS A 81 2.32 -2.50 -28.55
N PRO A 82 1.11 -2.52 -27.99
CA PRO A 82 0.81 -3.43 -26.91
C PRO A 82 0.96 -4.88 -27.42
N GLY A 83 2.01 -5.55 -26.96
CA GLY A 83 2.39 -6.91 -27.40
C GLY A 83 1.34 -7.99 -27.11
N PHE A 84 0.19 -7.58 -26.57
CA PHE A 84 -0.95 -8.43 -26.29
C PHE A 84 -2.06 -8.38 -27.36
N GLU A 85 -1.96 -7.54 -28.41
CA GLU A 85 -2.98 -7.46 -29.47
C GLU A 85 -3.16 -8.79 -30.24
N ALA A 86 -2.08 -9.53 -30.41
CA ALA A 86 -2.10 -10.83 -31.08
C ALA A 86 -1.96 -12.02 -30.13
N SER A 87 -2.03 -11.79 -28.81
CA SER A 87 -1.76 -12.80 -27.79
C SER A 87 -3.04 -13.27 -27.10
N ASP A 88 -2.88 -14.21 -26.21
CA ASP A 88 -3.89 -14.77 -25.33
C ASP A 88 -4.42 -13.79 -24.28
N GLU A 89 -3.97 -12.50 -24.29
CA GLU A 89 -4.36 -11.51 -23.30
C GLU A 89 -5.90 -11.35 -23.24
N ALA A 90 -6.57 -11.34 -24.39
CA ALA A 90 -8.04 -11.27 -24.43
C ALA A 90 -8.75 -12.40 -23.65
N ARG A 91 -8.07 -13.51 -23.40
CA ARG A 91 -8.56 -14.65 -22.58
C ARG A 91 -7.99 -14.64 -21.17
N THR A 92 -7.18 -13.65 -20.82
CA THR A 92 -6.57 -13.50 -19.50
C THR A 92 -7.56 -12.93 -18.51
N THR A 93 -7.52 -13.41 -17.28
CA THR A 93 -8.19 -12.77 -16.15
C THR A 93 -7.17 -11.97 -15.33
N HIS A 94 -7.38 -10.66 -15.24
CA HIS A 94 -6.57 -9.75 -14.42
C HIS A 94 -7.16 -9.65 -13.03
N TRP A 95 -6.35 -9.88 -12.01
CA TRP A 95 -6.76 -9.89 -10.61
C TRP A 95 -6.09 -8.78 -9.81
N ARG A 96 -6.86 -8.13 -8.96
CA ARG A 96 -6.39 -7.06 -8.06
C ARG A 96 -7.15 -7.08 -6.73
N CYS A 97 -6.60 -6.44 -5.70
CA CYS A 97 -7.26 -6.22 -4.42
C CYS A 97 -8.33 -5.11 -4.43
N GLY A 98 -8.48 -4.39 -5.53
CA GLY A 98 -9.46 -3.31 -5.74
C GLY A 98 -9.68 -3.05 -7.22
N ASN A 99 -10.48 -2.03 -7.56
CA ASN A 99 -10.82 -1.68 -8.95
C ASN A 99 -10.01 -0.51 -9.51
N ASP A 100 -9.00 -0.06 -8.81
CA ASP A 100 -8.22 1.16 -9.09
C ASP A 100 -7.55 1.17 -10.47
N ILE A 101 -7.19 0.01 -11.02
CA ILE A 101 -6.55 -0.10 -12.34
C ILE A 101 -7.51 -0.59 -13.45
N ALA A 102 -8.74 -0.98 -13.15
CA ALA A 102 -9.65 -1.58 -14.13
C ALA A 102 -9.88 -0.68 -15.36
N HIS A 103 -10.17 0.60 -15.13
CA HIS A 103 -10.34 1.59 -16.21
C HIS A 103 -9.03 1.81 -16.98
N SER A 104 -7.91 1.99 -16.27
CA SER A 104 -6.60 2.27 -16.89
C SER A 104 -6.09 1.09 -17.72
N LEU A 105 -6.37 -0.15 -17.34
CA LEU A 105 -6.11 -1.34 -18.17
C LEU A 105 -6.88 -1.26 -19.50
N GLY A 106 -8.17 -0.96 -19.45
CA GLY A 106 -8.98 -0.79 -20.67
C GLY A 106 -8.44 0.31 -21.59
N VAL A 107 -8.05 1.46 -21.03
CA VAL A 107 -7.42 2.57 -21.78
C VAL A 107 -6.08 2.15 -22.36
N ALA A 108 -5.31 1.32 -21.67
CA ALA A 108 -4.03 0.77 -22.14
C ALA A 108 -4.21 -0.28 -23.28
N GLY A 109 -5.45 -0.68 -23.58
CA GLY A 109 -5.76 -1.62 -24.66
C GLY A 109 -5.93 -3.07 -24.21
N PHE A 110 -5.89 -3.37 -22.90
CA PHE A 110 -6.18 -4.69 -22.37
C PHE A 110 -7.65 -5.05 -22.60
N LYS A 111 -7.93 -6.28 -23.04
CA LYS A 111 -9.26 -6.80 -23.36
C LYS A 111 -9.67 -7.96 -22.45
N GLY A 112 -8.73 -8.46 -21.64
CA GLY A 112 -8.96 -9.53 -20.70
C GLY A 112 -9.98 -9.15 -19.63
N ARG A 113 -10.54 -10.17 -18.97
CA ARG A 113 -11.52 -9.97 -17.90
C ARG A 113 -10.83 -9.41 -16.66
N PHE A 114 -11.44 -8.39 -16.04
CA PHE A 114 -10.97 -7.88 -14.74
C PHE A 114 -11.79 -8.51 -13.60
N ARG A 115 -11.09 -8.92 -12.54
CA ARG A 115 -11.63 -9.44 -11.29
C ARG A 115 -10.92 -8.80 -10.11
N MET A 116 -11.64 -8.65 -9.01
CA MET A 116 -11.06 -8.13 -7.78
C MET A 116 -11.47 -8.98 -6.57
N LEU A 117 -10.68 -8.88 -5.50
CA LEU A 117 -11.05 -9.28 -4.15
C LEU A 117 -10.89 -8.04 -3.27
N SER A 118 -11.97 -7.33 -3.01
CA SER A 118 -11.94 -6.05 -2.29
C SER A 118 -12.10 -6.19 -0.78
N ASP A 119 -12.07 -7.42 -0.24
CA ASP A 119 -12.03 -7.67 1.19
C ASP A 119 -10.78 -7.02 1.81
N PRO A 120 -10.89 -6.04 2.72
CA PRO A 120 -9.75 -5.35 3.31
C PRO A 120 -9.06 -6.24 4.36
N LEU A 121 -8.31 -7.26 3.89
CA LEU A 121 -7.66 -8.27 4.73
C LEU A 121 -6.67 -7.69 5.75
N CYS A 122 -6.20 -6.47 5.55
CA CYS A 122 -5.32 -5.75 6.48
C CYS A 122 -6.07 -5.17 7.71
N MET A 123 -7.40 -5.29 7.76
CA MET A 123 -8.26 -4.78 8.84
C MET A 123 -9.24 -5.83 9.33
N GLY A 124 -9.61 -5.74 10.61
CA GLY A 124 -10.59 -6.61 11.23
C GLY A 124 -10.14 -8.06 11.39
N PRO A 125 -11.04 -8.96 11.84
CA PRO A 125 -10.71 -10.34 12.11
C PRO A 125 -10.43 -11.12 10.82
N VAL A 126 -9.31 -11.85 10.77
CA VAL A 126 -8.96 -12.79 9.70
C VAL A 126 -8.56 -14.10 10.37
N GLN A 127 -9.53 -15.00 10.53
CA GLN A 127 -9.38 -16.25 11.26
C GLN A 127 -9.45 -17.46 10.33
N ALA A 128 -8.85 -18.57 10.73
CA ALA A 128 -8.92 -19.85 10.01
C ALA A 128 -10.29 -20.53 10.21
N LEU A 129 -11.32 -20.00 9.57
CA LEU A 129 -12.69 -20.53 9.60
C LEU A 129 -13.07 -21.19 8.27
N PRO A 130 -14.06 -22.12 8.28
CA PRO A 130 -14.66 -22.60 7.05
C PRO A 130 -15.22 -21.47 6.18
N GLY A 131 -15.25 -21.64 4.86
CA GLY A 131 -15.50 -20.59 3.89
C GLY A 131 -16.75 -19.72 4.17
N GLU A 132 -17.90 -20.34 4.46
CA GLU A 132 -19.15 -19.60 4.78
C GLU A 132 -19.01 -18.82 6.10
N ALA A 133 -18.53 -19.46 7.17
CA ALA A 133 -18.33 -18.82 8.47
C ALA A 133 -17.32 -17.66 8.39
N TYR A 134 -16.26 -17.85 7.59
CA TYR A 134 -15.28 -16.81 7.29
C TYR A 134 -15.93 -15.60 6.61
N ARG A 135 -16.65 -15.81 5.51
CA ARG A 135 -17.33 -14.73 4.78
C ARG A 135 -18.38 -14.00 5.63
N ALA A 136 -19.14 -14.74 6.43
CA ALA A 136 -20.11 -14.14 7.36
C ALA A 136 -19.43 -13.28 8.44
N MET A 137 -18.29 -13.70 8.97
CA MET A 137 -17.48 -12.90 9.91
C MET A 137 -16.97 -11.62 9.23
N ARG A 138 -16.42 -11.72 8.02
CA ARG A 138 -15.92 -10.57 7.26
C ARG A 138 -17.05 -9.59 6.88
N ALA A 139 -18.21 -10.10 6.45
CA ALA A 139 -19.37 -9.26 6.12
C ALA A 139 -19.83 -8.42 7.32
N ARG A 140 -19.90 -9.03 8.52
CA ARG A 140 -20.22 -8.29 9.74
C ARG A 140 -19.19 -7.19 10.04
N PHE A 141 -17.89 -7.52 9.94
CA PHE A 141 -16.84 -6.52 10.15
C PHE A 141 -16.95 -5.37 9.15
N ILE A 142 -17.10 -5.67 7.85
CA ILE A 142 -17.20 -4.67 6.78
C ILE A 142 -18.45 -3.80 7.00
N GLY A 143 -19.59 -4.41 7.30
CA GLY A 143 -20.83 -3.66 7.59
C GLY A 143 -20.66 -2.67 8.73
N GLN A 144 -20.02 -3.10 9.83
CA GLN A 144 -19.78 -2.26 11.01
C GLN A 144 -18.73 -1.17 10.74
N ALA A 145 -17.57 -1.55 10.18
CA ALA A 145 -16.44 -0.64 9.99
C ALA A 145 -16.74 0.47 8.96
N PHE A 146 -17.53 0.17 7.92
CA PHE A 146 -17.82 1.10 6.84
C PHE A 146 -19.28 1.58 6.81
N THR A 147 -20.05 1.25 7.83
CA THR A 147 -21.47 1.63 7.94
C THR A 147 -22.28 1.19 6.71
N LEU A 148 -22.07 -0.06 6.28
CA LEU A 148 -22.75 -0.69 5.15
C LEU A 148 -23.78 -1.70 5.63
N ASP A 149 -24.75 -2.00 4.76
CA ASP A 149 -25.66 -3.12 5.02
C ASP A 149 -24.90 -4.44 5.00
N VAL A 150 -25.06 -5.25 6.07
CA VAL A 150 -24.30 -6.51 6.24
C VAL A 150 -24.69 -7.54 5.17
N ALA A 151 -25.96 -7.56 4.73
CA ALA A 151 -26.40 -8.48 3.68
C ALA A 151 -25.82 -8.09 2.30
N ASP A 152 -25.68 -6.78 2.03
CA ASP A 152 -25.01 -6.29 0.82
C ASP A 152 -23.53 -6.63 0.84
N ALA A 153 -22.87 -6.44 1.99
CA ALA A 153 -21.48 -6.83 2.17
C ALA A 153 -21.26 -8.34 1.99
N ALA A 154 -22.18 -9.16 2.53
CA ALA A 154 -22.15 -10.62 2.39
C ALA A 154 -22.29 -11.04 0.91
N ARG A 155 -23.30 -10.51 0.20
CA ARG A 155 -23.50 -10.81 -1.23
C ARG A 155 -22.27 -10.47 -2.08
N ARG A 156 -21.66 -9.30 -1.83
CA ARG A 156 -20.44 -8.89 -2.54
C ARG A 156 -19.27 -9.83 -2.25
N LEU A 157 -19.07 -10.19 -0.98
CA LEU A 157 -18.01 -11.13 -0.61
C LEU A 157 -18.23 -12.51 -1.20
N ASP A 158 -19.47 -13.02 -1.18
CA ASP A 158 -19.79 -14.31 -1.79
C ASP A 158 -19.50 -14.33 -3.29
N ASP A 159 -19.83 -13.27 -4.03
CA ASP A 159 -19.50 -13.11 -5.44
C ASP A 159 -17.99 -13.05 -5.67
N GLU A 160 -17.27 -12.19 -4.95
CA GLU A 160 -15.83 -12.02 -5.11
C GLU A 160 -15.05 -13.29 -4.74
N TYR A 161 -15.43 -13.98 -3.67
CA TYR A 161 -14.79 -15.24 -3.26
C TYR A 161 -15.12 -16.40 -4.18
N SER A 162 -16.34 -16.48 -4.73
CA SER A 162 -16.68 -17.48 -5.74
C SER A 162 -15.82 -17.33 -7.00
N HIS A 163 -15.61 -16.08 -7.44
CA HIS A 163 -14.69 -15.80 -8.53
C HIS A 163 -13.23 -16.15 -8.19
N LEU A 164 -12.80 -15.95 -6.93
CA LEU A 164 -11.44 -16.30 -6.52
C LEU A 164 -11.22 -17.84 -6.58
N GLU A 165 -12.25 -18.63 -6.33
CA GLU A 165 -12.19 -20.08 -6.49
C GLU A 165 -11.94 -20.49 -7.96
N GLU A 166 -12.42 -19.68 -8.93
CA GLU A 166 -12.16 -19.89 -10.36
C GLU A 166 -10.68 -19.68 -10.74
N LEU A 167 -9.88 -19.00 -9.91
CA LEU A 167 -8.47 -18.74 -10.18
C LEU A 167 -7.69 -20.03 -10.49
N GLY A 168 -8.02 -21.13 -9.80
CA GLY A 168 -7.37 -22.43 -9.98
C GLY A 168 -7.69 -23.13 -11.30
N SER A 169 -8.83 -22.82 -11.94
CA SER A 169 -9.32 -23.44 -13.16
C SER A 169 -9.19 -22.55 -14.41
N ALA A 170 -8.78 -21.30 -14.25
CA ALA A 170 -8.62 -20.38 -15.36
C ALA A 170 -7.47 -20.78 -16.30
N ASP A 171 -7.66 -20.59 -17.61
CA ASP A 171 -6.61 -20.85 -18.62
C ASP A 171 -5.39 -19.97 -18.39
N HIS A 172 -5.61 -18.68 -18.10
CA HIS A 172 -4.56 -17.71 -17.84
C HIS A 172 -5.05 -16.64 -16.86
N SER A 173 -4.32 -16.46 -15.78
CA SER A 173 -4.57 -15.40 -14.79
C SER A 173 -3.30 -14.61 -14.47
N VAL A 174 -3.44 -13.30 -14.26
CA VAL A 174 -2.35 -12.42 -13.85
C VAL A 174 -2.77 -11.64 -12.61
N LEU A 175 -1.99 -11.77 -11.54
CA LEU A 175 -2.14 -11.01 -10.30
C LEU A 175 -1.32 -9.73 -10.41
N TRP A 176 -1.95 -8.59 -10.14
CA TRP A 176 -1.30 -7.27 -10.09
C TRP A 176 -1.19 -6.86 -8.63
N CYS A 177 0.04 -6.84 -8.10
CA CYS A 177 0.30 -6.58 -6.69
C CYS A 177 1.41 -5.55 -6.49
N GLU A 178 1.27 -4.76 -5.45
CA GLU A 178 2.29 -3.84 -4.95
C GLU A 178 2.94 -4.36 -3.66
N ALA A 179 3.84 -3.57 -3.11
CA ALA A 179 4.66 -3.97 -1.96
C ALA A 179 3.95 -3.81 -0.61
N ASP A 180 2.77 -3.20 -0.57
CA ASP A 180 2.08 -2.87 0.67
C ASP A 180 1.32 -4.03 1.32
N ALA A 181 0.80 -3.79 2.53
CA ALA A 181 0.11 -4.81 3.31
C ALA A 181 -1.20 -5.27 2.66
N TYR A 182 -1.96 -4.36 2.05
CA TYR A 182 -3.25 -4.71 1.43
C TYR A 182 -3.06 -5.67 0.26
N ASP A 183 -2.13 -5.35 -0.62
CA ASP A 183 -1.80 -6.15 -1.80
C ASP A 183 -1.14 -7.48 -1.47
N GLN A 184 -0.18 -7.49 -0.55
CA GLN A 184 0.53 -8.70 -0.20
C GLN A 184 -0.36 -9.68 0.58
N LEU A 185 -1.32 -9.20 1.37
CA LEU A 185 -2.33 -10.05 2.03
C LEU A 185 -3.32 -10.62 1.00
N PHE A 186 -3.75 -9.83 0.01
CA PHE A 186 -4.50 -10.34 -1.13
C PHE A 186 -3.72 -11.45 -1.86
N LEU A 187 -2.45 -11.22 -2.18
CA LEU A 187 -1.59 -12.18 -2.86
C LEU A 187 -1.50 -13.52 -2.12
N ILE A 188 -1.15 -13.48 -0.82
CA ILE A 188 -1.03 -14.72 -0.04
C ILE A 188 -2.39 -15.40 0.15
N ARG A 189 -3.50 -14.66 0.27
CA ARG A 189 -4.86 -15.22 0.32
C ARG A 189 -5.21 -15.94 -0.97
N ALA A 190 -4.97 -15.30 -2.12
CA ALA A 190 -5.24 -15.87 -3.43
C ALA A 190 -4.42 -17.16 -3.67
N LEU A 191 -3.12 -17.12 -3.42
CA LEU A 191 -2.23 -18.27 -3.64
C LEU A 191 -2.45 -19.40 -2.63
N ALA A 192 -2.74 -19.10 -1.37
CA ALA A 192 -3.03 -20.11 -0.35
C ALA A 192 -4.36 -20.83 -0.58
N GLY A 193 -5.33 -20.17 -1.21
CA GLY A 193 -6.65 -20.73 -1.54
C GLY A 193 -6.67 -21.67 -2.73
N LEU A 194 -5.60 -21.76 -3.51
CA LEU A 194 -5.53 -22.60 -4.70
C LEU A 194 -5.61 -24.10 -4.35
N GLN A 195 -6.68 -24.74 -4.76
CA GLN A 195 -6.86 -26.20 -4.65
C GLN A 195 -6.08 -26.94 -5.74
N HIS A 196 -6.00 -26.35 -6.93
CA HIS A 196 -5.31 -26.88 -8.10
C HIS A 196 -4.33 -25.84 -8.65
N THR A 197 -3.33 -26.32 -9.39
CA THR A 197 -2.41 -25.43 -10.11
C THR A 197 -3.10 -24.93 -11.39
N PRO A 198 -3.29 -23.62 -11.57
CA PRO A 198 -3.76 -23.07 -12.83
C PRO A 198 -2.86 -23.47 -13.99
N ALA A 199 -3.41 -23.57 -15.19
CA ALA A 199 -2.62 -23.85 -16.39
C ALA A 199 -1.54 -22.78 -16.60
N ARG A 200 -1.89 -21.52 -16.37
CA ARG A 200 -0.96 -20.37 -16.42
C ARG A 200 -1.36 -19.31 -15.40
N LEU A 201 -0.53 -19.14 -14.38
CA LEU A 201 -0.68 -18.11 -13.37
C LEU A 201 0.59 -17.28 -13.31
N GLU A 202 0.45 -15.96 -13.47
CA GLU A 202 1.58 -15.03 -13.48
C GLU A 202 1.35 -13.89 -12.47
N LEU A 203 2.43 -13.25 -12.06
CA LEU A 203 2.45 -12.16 -11.09
C LEU A 203 3.20 -10.96 -11.66
N ILE A 204 2.57 -9.79 -11.61
CA ILE A 204 3.22 -8.48 -11.72
C ILE A 204 3.34 -7.94 -10.31
N ALA A 205 4.56 -7.83 -9.77
CA ALA A 205 4.84 -7.33 -8.43
C ALA A 205 5.68 -6.06 -8.53
N VAL A 206 5.19 -4.96 -7.94
CA VAL A 206 5.76 -3.62 -8.10
C VAL A 206 6.00 -2.98 -6.74
N ASP A 207 7.22 -2.50 -6.49
CA ASP A 207 7.58 -1.71 -5.29
C ASP A 207 8.00 -0.28 -5.64
N ARG A 208 8.32 -0.03 -6.90
CA ARG A 208 8.78 1.26 -7.41
C ARG A 208 8.61 1.35 -8.92
N ILE A 209 8.42 2.55 -9.39
CA ILE A 209 8.41 2.87 -10.82
C ILE A 209 9.47 3.93 -11.09
N PRO A 210 10.33 3.73 -12.09
CA PRO A 210 11.29 4.76 -12.49
C PRO A 210 10.61 6.10 -12.78
N GLY A 211 11.16 7.18 -12.24
CA GLY A 211 10.59 8.53 -12.38
C GLY A 211 9.49 8.90 -11.38
N VAL A 212 8.96 7.97 -10.63
CA VAL A 212 8.03 8.23 -9.51
C VAL A 212 8.84 8.36 -8.22
N GLN A 213 8.82 9.55 -7.60
CA GLN A 213 9.57 9.78 -6.36
C GLN A 213 8.95 9.07 -5.17
N ARG A 214 7.61 9.09 -5.08
CA ARG A 214 6.85 8.39 -4.07
C ARG A 214 5.82 7.51 -4.76
N PHE A 215 6.11 6.24 -4.78
CA PHE A 215 5.19 5.22 -5.24
C PHE A 215 4.25 4.86 -4.07
N ILE A 216 2.95 5.08 -4.26
CA ILE A 216 1.90 4.79 -3.28
C ILE A 216 0.93 3.72 -3.78
N GLY A 217 1.01 3.35 -5.06
CA GLY A 217 0.18 2.30 -5.61
C GLY A 217 0.16 2.26 -7.14
N ILE A 218 -0.15 1.08 -7.69
CA ILE A 218 -0.29 0.88 -9.16
C ILE A 218 -1.43 1.74 -9.70
N GLY A 219 -2.46 2.02 -8.91
CA GLY A 219 -3.60 2.86 -9.30
C GLY A 219 -3.23 4.30 -9.67
N GLN A 220 -2.06 4.80 -9.24
CA GLN A 220 -1.56 6.12 -9.65
C GLN A 220 -0.97 6.15 -11.06
N LEU A 221 -0.69 4.97 -11.65
CA LEU A 221 0.10 4.86 -12.87
C LEU A 221 -0.74 5.18 -14.12
N ALA A 222 -0.08 5.83 -15.08
CA ALA A 222 -0.67 6.05 -16.39
C ALA A 222 -0.86 4.72 -17.15
N PRO A 223 -1.88 4.61 -18.02
CA PRO A 223 -2.13 3.41 -18.82
C PRO A 223 -0.91 2.89 -19.58
N GLN A 224 -0.07 3.79 -20.12
CA GLN A 224 1.17 3.44 -20.82
C GLN A 224 2.16 2.69 -19.94
N VAL A 225 2.21 3.03 -18.64
CA VAL A 225 3.08 2.36 -17.67
C VAL A 225 2.55 0.97 -17.35
N LEU A 226 1.23 0.78 -17.29
CA LEU A 226 0.63 -0.56 -17.14
C LEU A 226 0.97 -1.45 -18.34
N ALA A 227 0.89 -0.93 -19.57
CA ALA A 227 1.31 -1.65 -20.77
C ALA A 227 2.80 -2.02 -20.72
N TRP A 228 3.65 -1.11 -20.23
CA TRP A 228 5.08 -1.35 -20.05
C TRP A 228 5.39 -2.40 -18.97
N LEU A 229 4.54 -2.52 -17.93
CA LEU A 229 4.67 -3.56 -16.89
C LEU A 229 4.28 -4.96 -17.40
N TRP A 230 3.42 -5.06 -18.39
CA TRP A 230 2.90 -6.33 -18.88
C TRP A 230 3.97 -7.38 -19.24
N PRO A 231 5.03 -7.08 -20.01
CA PRO A 231 6.09 -8.04 -20.30
C PRO A 231 6.96 -8.42 -19.09
N GLN A 232 6.80 -7.74 -17.94
CA GLN A 232 7.59 -7.99 -16.72
C GLN A 232 6.91 -8.99 -15.77
N ARG A 233 5.76 -9.54 -16.15
CA ARG A 233 5.09 -10.59 -15.39
C ARG A 233 5.94 -11.84 -15.32
N ARG A 234 5.88 -12.52 -14.19
CA ARG A 234 6.63 -13.76 -13.94
C ARG A 234 5.69 -14.90 -13.56
N PRO A 235 6.00 -16.15 -13.93
CA PRO A 235 5.21 -17.29 -13.50
C PRO A 235 5.17 -17.41 -11.97
N VAL A 236 4.01 -17.82 -11.45
CA VAL A 236 3.86 -18.20 -10.04
C VAL A 236 4.28 -19.67 -9.92
N ASP A 237 5.35 -19.91 -9.16
CA ASP A 237 5.92 -21.24 -8.94
C ASP A 237 5.48 -21.87 -7.61
N GLU A 238 5.87 -23.12 -7.36
CA GLU A 238 5.54 -23.82 -6.12
C GLU A 238 6.17 -23.20 -4.86
N PRO A 239 7.42 -22.73 -4.87
CA PRO A 239 7.98 -21.98 -3.75
C PRO A 239 7.16 -20.76 -3.34
N MET A 240 6.61 -19.98 -4.30
CA MET A 240 5.72 -18.86 -4.02
C MET A 240 4.44 -19.32 -3.34
N ARG A 241 3.82 -20.40 -3.84
CA ARG A 241 2.57 -20.95 -3.29
C ARG A 241 2.78 -21.54 -1.89
N GLN A 242 3.88 -22.22 -1.68
CA GLN A 242 4.22 -22.77 -0.36
C GLN A 242 4.42 -21.65 0.67
N LEU A 243 5.18 -20.61 0.32
CA LEU A 243 5.38 -19.46 1.19
C LEU A 243 4.06 -18.73 1.47
N ALA A 244 3.20 -18.58 0.46
CA ALA A 244 1.88 -17.96 0.62
C ALA A 244 0.99 -18.76 1.60
N ARG A 245 0.96 -20.08 1.51
CA ARG A 245 0.23 -20.94 2.47
C ARG A 245 0.77 -20.78 3.90
N GLN A 246 2.08 -20.76 4.06
CA GLN A 246 2.71 -20.55 5.38
C GLN A 246 2.37 -19.15 5.95
N ALA A 247 2.47 -18.12 5.12
CA ALA A 247 2.19 -16.76 5.53
C ALA A 247 0.71 -16.53 5.84
N TRP A 248 -0.19 -17.11 5.04
CA TRP A 248 -1.62 -17.04 5.30
C TRP A 248 -2.02 -17.76 6.59
N ALA A 249 -1.49 -18.95 6.82
CA ALA A 249 -1.73 -19.67 8.07
C ALA A 249 -1.22 -18.89 9.29
N ALA A 250 -0.02 -18.30 9.21
CA ALA A 250 0.54 -17.47 10.25
C ALA A 250 -0.24 -16.16 10.47
N TYR A 251 -0.84 -15.59 9.42
CA TYR A 251 -1.67 -14.40 9.52
C TYR A 251 -3.02 -14.65 10.18
N CYS A 252 -3.59 -15.84 9.97
CA CYS A 252 -4.86 -16.25 10.59
C CYS A 252 -4.70 -16.78 12.04
N ASP A 253 -3.48 -16.94 12.53
CA ASP A 253 -3.20 -17.44 13.88
C ASP A 253 -3.46 -16.37 14.94
N SER A 254 -3.91 -16.79 16.11
CA SER A 254 -4.11 -15.91 17.30
C SER A 254 -2.78 -15.44 17.91
N SER A 255 -1.66 -16.03 17.52
CA SER A 255 -0.30 -15.61 17.90
C SER A 255 0.44 -14.97 16.73
N PRO A 256 0.99 -13.75 16.88
CA PRO A 256 1.74 -13.10 15.81
C PRO A 256 3.18 -13.60 15.66
N VAL A 257 3.62 -14.58 16.45
CA VAL A 257 5.02 -15.01 16.53
C VAL A 257 5.51 -15.59 15.19
N ALA A 258 4.73 -16.49 14.59
CA ALA A 258 5.08 -17.11 13.30
C ALA A 258 5.11 -16.05 12.18
N LEU A 259 4.14 -15.12 12.17
CA LEU A 259 4.09 -14.00 11.22
C LEU A 259 5.33 -13.09 11.38
N ALA A 260 5.74 -12.80 12.62
CA ALA A 260 6.93 -12.00 12.89
C ALA A 260 8.23 -12.69 12.47
N GLN A 261 8.29 -14.03 12.49
CA GLN A 261 9.42 -14.79 11.94
C GLN A 261 9.51 -14.61 10.42
N LEU A 262 8.40 -14.75 9.71
CA LEU A 262 8.34 -14.52 8.25
C LEU A 262 8.69 -13.07 7.89
N ALA A 263 8.21 -12.10 8.66
CA ALA A 263 8.50 -10.68 8.47
C ALA A 263 10.00 -10.33 8.62
N ARG A 264 10.75 -11.07 9.44
CA ARG A 264 12.20 -10.87 9.65
C ARG A 264 13.08 -11.55 8.61
N ASN A 265 12.57 -12.58 7.96
CA ASN A 265 13.33 -13.42 7.04
C ASN A 265 12.79 -13.27 5.59
N PRO A 266 13.26 -12.27 4.82
CA PRO A 266 12.85 -12.11 3.42
C PRO A 266 13.13 -13.37 2.61
N HIS A 267 12.17 -13.76 1.78
CA HIS A 267 12.30 -14.95 0.94
C HIS A 267 12.30 -14.55 -0.55
N PRO A 268 13.24 -15.08 -1.37
CA PRO A 268 13.39 -14.66 -2.77
C PRO A 268 12.17 -14.96 -3.64
N ALA A 269 11.35 -15.94 -3.28
CA ALA A 269 10.12 -16.25 -4.01
C ALA A 269 9.13 -15.08 -3.98
N LEU A 270 8.91 -14.44 -2.81
CA LEU A 270 8.04 -13.27 -2.63
C LEU A 270 8.80 -12.17 -1.87
N PRO A 271 9.70 -11.44 -2.55
CA PRO A 271 10.61 -10.50 -1.86
C PRO A 271 9.90 -9.30 -1.23
N LEU A 272 8.69 -8.95 -1.69
CA LEU A 272 7.90 -7.84 -1.17
C LEU A 272 7.05 -8.22 0.06
N LEU A 273 6.89 -9.51 0.34
CA LEU A 273 6.04 -10.00 1.42
C LEU A 273 6.57 -9.61 2.81
N ALA A 274 7.84 -9.84 3.09
CA ALA A 274 8.39 -9.59 4.42
C ALA A 274 8.31 -8.12 4.87
N PRO A 275 8.59 -7.10 4.03
CA PRO A 275 8.32 -5.69 4.36
C PRO A 275 6.84 -5.41 4.65
N ALA A 276 5.92 -5.96 3.86
CA ALA A 276 4.48 -5.80 4.05
C ALA A 276 4.01 -6.40 5.38
N LEU A 277 4.46 -7.62 5.72
CA LEU A 277 4.14 -8.26 7.00
C LEU A 277 4.72 -7.49 8.19
N ARG A 278 5.93 -6.91 8.07
CA ARG A 278 6.47 -6.01 9.11
C ARG A 278 5.58 -4.81 9.34
N ARG A 279 5.12 -4.18 8.24
CA ARG A 279 4.22 -3.04 8.34
C ARG A 279 2.88 -3.45 8.95
N GLN A 280 2.32 -4.59 8.56
CA GLN A 280 1.07 -5.11 9.12
C GLN A 280 1.19 -5.41 10.62
N LEU A 281 2.28 -5.99 11.08
CA LEU A 281 2.52 -6.24 12.50
C LEU A 281 2.59 -4.97 13.34
N GLN A 282 2.94 -3.83 12.76
CA GLN A 282 2.92 -2.53 13.43
C GLN A 282 1.50 -1.99 13.69
N GLU A 283 0.48 -2.68 13.21
CA GLU A 283 -0.90 -2.42 13.63
C GLU A 283 -1.25 -3.07 14.98
N LEU A 284 -0.42 -3.96 15.53
CA LEU A 284 -0.52 -4.39 16.92
C LEU A 284 -0.26 -3.21 17.87
N PRO A 285 -0.83 -3.24 19.10
CA PRO A 285 -0.54 -2.24 20.14
C PRO A 285 0.97 -2.10 20.38
N GLY A 286 1.48 -0.89 20.29
CA GLY A 286 2.86 -0.58 20.68
C GLY A 286 3.10 -0.88 22.16
N ALA A 287 4.24 -1.47 22.50
CA ALA A 287 4.56 -1.86 23.87
C ALA A 287 4.55 -0.69 24.88
N ARG A 288 4.78 0.54 24.42
CA ARG A 288 4.88 1.73 25.27
C ARG A 288 3.54 2.44 25.50
N ASP A 289 2.80 2.69 24.44
CA ASP A 289 1.63 3.56 24.43
C ASP A 289 0.34 2.83 23.97
N GLY A 290 0.46 1.61 23.45
CA GLY A 290 -0.66 0.82 22.98
C GLY A 290 -1.25 1.26 21.63
N LEU A 291 -0.68 2.29 21.00
CA LEU A 291 -1.09 2.74 19.67
C LEU A 291 -0.54 1.83 18.57
N SER A 292 -1.31 1.63 17.50
CA SER A 292 -0.76 1.16 16.24
C SER A 292 0.14 2.21 15.60
N LEU A 293 0.93 1.82 14.59
CA LEU A 293 1.71 2.80 13.84
C LEU A 293 0.82 3.82 13.14
N THR A 294 -0.28 3.38 12.53
CA THR A 294 -1.23 4.29 11.86
C THR A 294 -1.80 5.32 12.83
N GLU A 295 -2.28 4.87 13.99
CA GLU A 295 -2.81 5.74 15.05
C GLU A 295 -1.73 6.73 15.53
N ARG A 296 -0.54 6.22 15.82
CA ARG A 296 0.58 7.05 16.31
C ARG A 296 0.98 8.13 15.31
N LEU A 297 1.09 7.80 14.02
CA LEU A 297 1.43 8.78 12.98
C LEU A 297 0.37 9.89 12.86
N ALA A 298 -0.92 9.53 12.98
CA ALA A 298 -2.00 10.51 12.98
C ALA A 298 -1.95 11.43 14.20
N LEU A 299 -1.79 10.87 15.41
CA LEU A 299 -1.70 11.65 16.64
C LEU A 299 -0.44 12.54 16.66
N GLN A 300 0.71 12.04 16.20
CA GLN A 300 1.94 12.82 16.09
C GLN A 300 1.75 14.02 15.16
N TYR A 301 1.14 13.82 14.00
CA TYR A 301 0.88 14.93 13.08
C TYR A 301 -0.03 15.98 13.70
N LEU A 302 -1.11 15.56 14.36
CA LEU A 302 -2.02 16.49 15.07
C LEU A 302 -1.33 17.20 16.25
N ALA A 303 -0.41 16.56 16.95
CA ALA A 303 0.38 17.19 18.01
C ALA A 303 1.31 18.29 17.47
N GLU A 304 1.86 18.09 16.27
CA GLU A 304 2.77 19.04 15.63
C GLU A 304 2.06 20.28 15.05
N VAL A 305 0.88 20.08 14.43
CA VAL A 305 0.23 21.15 13.64
C VAL A 305 -1.05 21.71 14.28
N GLY A 306 -1.58 21.04 15.33
CA GLY A 306 -2.84 21.38 15.96
C GLY A 306 -4.07 20.83 15.20
N PRO A 307 -5.27 21.35 15.53
CA PRO A 307 -6.52 20.91 14.91
C PRO A 307 -6.49 20.96 13.38
N THR A 308 -6.88 19.86 12.73
CA THR A 308 -6.66 19.70 11.29
C THR A 308 -7.82 18.89 10.67
N PRO A 309 -8.33 19.25 9.46
CA PRO A 309 -9.32 18.48 8.75
C PRO A 309 -8.87 17.05 8.47
N PHE A 310 -9.82 16.10 8.60
CA PHE A 310 -9.59 14.65 8.48
C PHE A 310 -8.87 14.29 7.18
N ALA A 311 -9.36 14.81 6.04
CA ALA A 311 -8.74 14.56 4.73
C ALA A 311 -7.27 15.04 4.66
N ARG A 312 -6.92 16.12 5.37
CA ARG A 312 -5.54 16.62 5.40
C ARG A 312 -4.65 15.73 6.25
N VAL A 313 -5.15 15.17 7.35
CA VAL A 313 -4.41 14.19 8.15
C VAL A 313 -4.12 12.95 7.30
N PHE A 314 -5.12 12.40 6.62
CA PHE A 314 -4.95 11.26 5.71
C PHE A 314 -3.93 11.56 4.60
N ALA A 315 -4.08 12.68 3.90
CA ALA A 315 -3.18 13.07 2.83
C ALA A 315 -1.72 13.21 3.29
N GLU A 316 -1.49 13.80 4.46
CA GLU A 316 -0.14 13.95 5.02
C GLU A 316 0.47 12.57 5.36
N LEU A 317 -0.32 11.67 5.96
CA LEU A 317 0.14 10.32 6.26
C LEU A 317 0.54 9.60 4.97
N MET A 318 -0.35 9.49 4.01
CA MET A 318 -0.09 8.73 2.77
C MET A 318 1.02 9.36 1.92
N ALA A 319 1.06 10.69 1.84
CA ALA A 319 2.05 11.38 1.01
C ALA A 319 3.45 11.43 1.63
N LYS A 320 3.59 11.37 2.98
CA LYS A 320 4.89 11.68 3.61
C LYS A 320 5.30 10.78 4.76
N ARG A 321 4.35 10.36 5.64
CA ARG A 321 4.71 9.76 6.94
C ARG A 321 4.61 8.24 6.96
N GLU A 322 3.63 7.70 6.25
CA GLU A 322 3.44 6.26 6.16
C GLU A 322 4.63 5.63 5.39
N PRO A 323 5.38 4.72 6.00
CA PRO A 323 6.54 4.12 5.34
C PRO A 323 6.16 3.21 4.17
N LEU A 324 4.97 2.60 4.21
CA LEU A 324 4.46 1.72 3.18
C LEU A 324 2.95 1.95 3.01
N PRO A 325 2.54 2.99 2.24
CA PRO A 325 1.12 3.37 2.11
C PRO A 325 0.26 2.23 1.59
N TYR A 326 -0.88 1.95 2.25
CA TYR A 326 -1.80 0.89 1.86
C TYR A 326 -3.28 1.21 2.17
N LEU A 327 -3.54 2.25 2.94
CA LEU A 327 -4.90 2.58 3.36
C LEU A 327 -5.61 3.43 2.31
N GLY A 328 -6.84 3.06 1.99
CA GLY A 328 -7.81 3.98 1.41
C GLY A 328 -8.36 4.95 2.47
N ASP A 329 -8.97 6.04 2.02
CA ASP A 329 -9.53 7.07 2.88
C ASP A 329 -10.62 6.54 3.82
N MET A 330 -11.54 5.70 3.33
CA MET A 330 -12.57 5.04 4.14
C MET A 330 -11.98 4.08 5.17
N MET A 331 -10.88 3.38 4.82
CA MET A 331 -10.18 2.50 5.75
C MET A 331 -9.53 3.30 6.87
N PHE A 332 -8.87 4.41 6.53
CA PHE A 332 -8.30 5.32 7.51
C PHE A 332 -9.39 5.93 8.40
N HIS A 333 -10.53 6.35 7.83
CA HIS A 333 -11.67 6.83 8.60
C HIS A 333 -12.15 5.78 9.62
N ALA A 334 -12.32 4.53 9.18
CA ALA A 334 -12.75 3.43 10.06
C ALA A 334 -11.76 3.17 11.22
N LEU A 335 -10.43 3.26 10.94
CA LEU A 335 -9.39 3.09 11.96
C LEU A 335 -9.36 4.23 12.99
N MET A 336 -9.75 5.45 12.61
CA MET A 336 -9.77 6.60 13.52
C MET A 336 -11.04 6.65 14.37
N ARG A 337 -12.16 6.07 13.94
CA ARG A 337 -13.44 6.12 14.70
C ARG A 337 -13.32 5.65 16.14
N PRO A 338 -12.65 4.53 16.47
CA PRO A 338 -12.50 4.10 17.85
C PRO A 338 -11.78 5.12 18.77
N LEU A 339 -10.88 5.94 18.18
CA LEU A 339 -10.17 6.99 18.94
C LEU A 339 -11.06 8.22 19.22
N ILE A 340 -12.18 8.33 18.50
CA ILE A 340 -13.11 9.47 18.56
C ILE A 340 -14.37 9.10 19.35
N ASP A 341 -14.97 7.94 19.06
CA ASP A 341 -16.30 7.54 19.53
C ASP A 341 -16.28 6.82 20.88
N GLY A 342 -15.09 6.46 21.39
CA GLY A 342 -14.97 5.76 22.68
C GLY A 342 -15.34 6.61 23.89
N ALA A 343 -15.60 5.95 25.04
CA ALA A 343 -15.92 6.64 26.32
C ALA A 343 -14.75 7.53 26.80
N SER A 344 -13.52 7.20 26.43
CA SER A 344 -12.30 7.96 26.75
C SER A 344 -11.56 8.32 25.47
N PRO A 345 -12.05 9.30 24.67
CA PRO A 345 -11.50 9.55 23.34
C PRO A 345 -10.10 10.15 23.39
N LEU A 346 -9.25 9.73 22.44
CA LEU A 346 -7.93 10.34 22.19
C LEU A 346 -8.04 11.55 21.26
N LEU A 347 -9.08 11.59 20.43
CA LEU A 347 -9.37 12.64 19.45
C LEU A 347 -10.76 13.20 19.68
N THR A 348 -10.93 14.49 19.47
CA THR A 348 -12.23 15.12 19.26
C THR A 348 -12.45 15.40 17.78
N GLU A 349 -13.71 15.36 17.34
CA GLU A 349 -14.15 15.72 16.01
C GLU A 349 -15.12 16.91 16.10
N SER A 350 -14.84 17.99 15.39
CA SER A 350 -15.73 19.16 15.29
C SER A 350 -16.29 19.28 13.86
N ASP A 351 -17.16 20.27 13.67
CA ASP A 351 -17.77 20.55 12.35
C ASP A 351 -18.63 19.40 11.82
N SER A 352 -19.39 18.75 12.71
CA SER A 352 -20.23 17.57 12.41
C SER A 352 -21.26 17.80 11.28
N HIS A 353 -21.56 19.07 10.94
CA HIS A 353 -22.42 19.44 9.81
C HIS A 353 -21.75 19.22 8.44
N LEU A 354 -20.42 19.07 8.41
CA LEU A 354 -19.66 18.77 7.21
C LEU A 354 -19.62 17.27 6.93
N PRO A 355 -19.45 16.86 5.65
CA PRO A 355 -19.02 15.52 5.33
C PRO A 355 -17.71 15.18 6.07
N TRP A 356 -17.54 13.91 6.47
CA TRP A 356 -16.42 13.48 7.33
C TRP A 356 -15.03 13.94 6.88
N PRO A 357 -14.69 14.06 5.57
CA PRO A 357 -13.35 14.51 5.16
C PRO A 357 -13.03 15.95 5.59
N GLY A 358 -14.08 16.78 5.73
CA GLY A 358 -13.94 18.18 6.12
C GLY A 358 -14.00 18.43 7.64
N ARG A 359 -14.35 17.41 8.44
CA ARG A 359 -14.43 17.54 9.89
C ARG A 359 -13.07 17.68 10.51
N THR A 360 -12.93 18.53 11.52
CA THR A 360 -11.65 18.84 12.15
C THR A 360 -11.36 17.89 13.30
N LEU A 361 -10.21 17.24 13.29
CA LEU A 361 -9.69 16.42 14.37
C LEU A 361 -8.75 17.23 15.26
N ALA A 362 -8.85 17.00 16.57
CA ALA A 362 -7.93 17.57 17.55
C ALA A 362 -7.60 16.55 18.65
N LEU A 363 -6.38 16.60 19.19
CA LEU A 363 -5.98 15.78 20.33
C LEU A 363 -6.70 16.20 21.60
N THR A 364 -7.15 15.20 22.36
CA THR A 364 -7.61 15.41 23.75
C THR A 364 -6.42 15.44 24.73
N PRO A 365 -6.61 15.89 25.97
CA PRO A 365 -5.58 15.74 27.00
C PRO A 365 -5.13 14.29 27.21
N LEU A 366 -6.03 13.31 27.09
CA LEU A 366 -5.70 11.89 27.13
C LEU A 366 -4.86 11.48 25.91
N GLY A 367 -5.21 11.95 24.72
CA GLY A 367 -4.44 11.71 23.50
C GLY A 367 -2.98 12.17 23.62
N HIS A 368 -2.74 13.32 24.23
CA HIS A 368 -1.38 13.79 24.53
C HIS A 368 -0.63 12.88 25.53
N ARG A 369 -1.30 12.41 26.59
CA ARG A 369 -0.66 11.52 27.57
C ARG A 369 -0.35 10.14 26.99
N VAL A 370 -1.26 9.59 26.18
CA VAL A 370 -1.02 8.32 25.46
C VAL A 370 0.15 8.48 24.48
N LEU A 371 0.14 9.54 23.68
CA LEU A 371 1.21 9.77 22.70
C LEU A 371 2.59 9.94 23.36
N SER A 372 2.64 10.55 24.54
CA SER A 372 3.89 10.67 25.34
C SER A 372 4.32 9.34 26.00
N GLY A 373 3.42 8.34 26.07
CA GLY A 373 3.63 7.07 26.77
C GLY A 373 3.42 7.16 28.29
N SER A 374 2.77 8.22 28.78
CA SER A 374 2.37 8.35 30.21
C SER A 374 1.12 7.55 30.52
N GLU A 375 0.33 7.23 29.50
CA GLU A 375 -0.87 6.39 29.57
C GLU A 375 -0.79 5.35 28.46
N TYR A 376 -1.46 4.22 28.67
CA TYR A 376 -1.51 3.12 27.73
C TYR A 376 -2.90 3.01 27.10
N TRP A 377 -3.01 3.15 25.78
CA TRP A 377 -4.30 3.28 25.09
C TRP A 377 -5.29 2.13 25.34
N PRO A 378 -4.90 0.83 25.31
CA PRO A 378 -5.83 -0.26 25.55
C PRO A 378 -6.50 -0.26 26.95
N ASP A 379 -5.91 0.42 27.93
CA ASP A 379 -6.52 0.56 29.27
C ASP A 379 -7.73 1.51 29.26
N HIS A 380 -7.88 2.33 28.24
CA HIS A 380 -8.95 3.30 28.05
C HIS A 380 -9.91 2.90 26.91
N ALA A 381 -9.49 1.98 26.04
CA ALA A 381 -10.27 1.56 24.88
C ALA A 381 -11.51 0.77 25.30
N SER A 382 -12.64 1.05 24.66
CA SER A 382 -13.91 0.33 24.87
C SER A 382 -14.30 -0.57 23.70
N HIS A 383 -13.42 -0.70 22.71
CA HIS A 383 -13.66 -1.46 21.49
C HIS A 383 -12.66 -2.59 21.34
N GLU A 384 -13.09 -3.63 20.64
CA GLU A 384 -12.25 -4.74 20.23
C GLU A 384 -11.48 -4.37 18.97
N ARG A 385 -10.23 -4.82 18.86
CA ARG A 385 -9.36 -4.63 17.70
C ARG A 385 -8.78 -5.94 17.23
N TRP A 386 -8.54 -6.05 15.92
CA TRP A 386 -7.96 -7.23 15.30
C TRP A 386 -6.80 -6.88 14.36
N VAL A 387 -5.79 -7.72 14.40
CA VAL A 387 -4.68 -7.70 13.42
C VAL A 387 -4.52 -9.13 12.91
N GLY A 388 -5.12 -9.41 11.75
CA GLY A 388 -5.25 -10.79 11.27
C GLY A 388 -6.06 -11.65 12.24
N GLY A 389 -5.49 -12.78 12.69
CA GLY A 389 -6.09 -13.67 13.69
C GLY A 389 -5.88 -13.21 15.15
N VAL A 390 -5.10 -12.16 15.37
CA VAL A 390 -4.78 -11.67 16.73
C VAL A 390 -5.86 -10.72 17.21
N GLN A 391 -6.55 -11.11 18.29
CA GLN A 391 -7.55 -10.30 18.97
C GLN A 391 -6.92 -9.45 20.09
N ILE A 392 -7.33 -8.19 20.18
CA ILE A 392 -7.03 -7.28 21.28
C ILE A 392 -8.37 -6.83 21.88
N ALA A 393 -8.75 -7.41 23.00
CA ALA A 393 -9.99 -7.10 23.70
C ALA A 393 -9.73 -6.14 24.87
N PRO A 394 -10.67 -5.21 25.16
CA PRO A 394 -10.54 -4.28 26.28
C PRO A 394 -10.34 -4.98 27.61
N GLY A 395 -9.35 -4.53 28.39
CA GLY A 395 -9.06 -5.05 29.72
C GLY A 395 -8.57 -6.50 29.78
N GLN A 396 -8.20 -7.09 28.65
CA GLN A 396 -7.68 -8.46 28.58
C GLN A 396 -6.19 -8.47 28.25
N PRO A 397 -5.44 -9.48 28.70
CA PRO A 397 -4.08 -9.72 28.25
C PRO A 397 -4.02 -9.85 26.72
N HIS A 398 -3.02 -9.24 26.09
CA HIS A 398 -2.94 -9.18 24.62
C HIS A 398 -1.50 -9.10 24.10
N TRP A 399 -1.38 -9.32 22.80
CA TRP A 399 -0.10 -9.16 22.11
C TRP A 399 0.22 -7.69 21.84
N THR A 400 1.46 -7.32 22.08
CA THR A 400 2.04 -6.01 21.74
C THR A 400 3.20 -6.17 20.78
N ILE A 401 3.63 -5.08 20.15
CA ILE A 401 4.82 -5.04 19.29
C ILE A 401 5.78 -3.97 19.81
N ASN A 402 7.07 -4.30 19.87
CA ASN A 402 8.09 -3.32 20.22
C ASN A 402 8.70 -2.66 18.95
N ASP A 403 9.54 -1.64 19.14
CA ASP A 403 10.17 -0.88 18.04
C ASP A 403 11.09 -1.75 17.16
N LYS A 404 11.52 -2.92 17.64
CA LYS A 404 12.30 -3.90 16.87
C LYS A 404 11.44 -4.90 16.09
N GLY A 405 10.11 -4.75 16.11
CA GLY A 405 9.19 -5.68 15.45
C GLY A 405 9.10 -7.05 16.14
N VAL A 406 9.36 -7.12 17.46
CA VAL A 406 9.26 -8.35 18.24
C VAL A 406 7.94 -8.33 19.01
N PRO A 407 7.04 -9.31 18.76
CA PRO A 407 5.83 -9.47 19.55
C PRO A 407 6.15 -9.88 20.99
N ALA A 408 5.38 -9.37 21.94
CA ALA A 408 5.44 -9.74 23.34
C ALA A 408 4.03 -9.84 23.93
N TRP A 409 3.81 -10.81 24.79
CA TRP A 409 2.55 -10.94 25.52
C TRP A 409 2.52 -9.96 26.70
N ARG A 410 1.48 -9.15 26.80
CA ARG A 410 1.23 -8.23 27.89
C ARG A 410 0.07 -8.77 28.73
N THR A 411 0.32 -8.95 30.03
CA THR A 411 -0.67 -9.36 31.06
C THR A 411 -1.25 -8.16 31.76
#